data_b0dabab30a604dcd11242378b8b785d8
#
_entry.id   b0dabab30a604dcd11242378b8b785d8
#
_cell.length_a   1.000
_cell.length_b   1.000
_cell.length_c   1.000
_cell.angle_alpha   90.00
_cell.angle_beta   90.00
_cell.angle_gamma   90.00
#
_symmetry.space_group_name_H-M   'P 1'
#
loop_
_entity.id
_entity.type
_entity.pdbx_description
1 polymer ?
#
loop_
_entity_poly.entity_id
_entity_poly.type
_entity_poly.pdbx_seq_one_letter_code
_entity_poly.pdbx_strand_id
1 'polypeptide(L)'
;DAEAVAHQVASCALTPDQEARLQCALTRWFGSAEAAAFARHAHLDAEVPFMTALESDDGTVYLEGEIDGLAFDDDTCAFLIDYKTGGTADETDDELHRKHLQQAQCYAYALMREGFSAVEASFVRVEQADPAQTDQPQVVRYRFTQDDVPALACAILAAWS
;
A
#
# COMPACT_ATOMS: atom_id res chain seq x y z
N ASP A 1 -4.30 -12.31 14.52
CA ASP A 1 -4.62 -13.65 15.07
C ASP A 1 -5.53 -14.36 14.07
N ALA A 2 -5.14 -15.57 13.62
CA ALA A 2 -5.87 -16.35 12.62
C ALA A 2 -7.31 -16.69 13.06
N GLU A 3 -7.56 -16.82 14.36
CA GLU A 3 -8.89 -17.10 14.93
C GLU A 3 -9.82 -15.88 14.82
N ALA A 4 -9.30 -14.67 15.02
CA ALA A 4 -10.06 -13.43 14.84
C ALA A 4 -10.44 -13.22 13.37
N VAL A 5 -9.52 -13.50 12.45
CA VAL A 5 -9.77 -13.43 11.00
C VAL A 5 -10.83 -14.47 10.59
N ALA A 6 -10.73 -15.71 11.05
CA ALA A 6 -11.71 -16.76 10.77
C ALA A 6 -13.10 -16.39 11.29
N HIS A 7 -13.19 -15.78 12.48
CA HIS A 7 -14.45 -15.31 13.04
C HIS A 7 -15.06 -14.17 12.22
N GLN A 8 -14.25 -13.24 11.74
CA GLN A 8 -14.69 -12.11 10.91
C GLN A 8 -15.16 -12.58 9.53
N VAL A 9 -14.43 -13.51 8.90
CA VAL A 9 -14.83 -14.15 7.64
C VAL A 9 -16.17 -14.88 7.78
N ALA A 10 -16.37 -15.64 8.86
CA ALA A 10 -17.62 -16.36 9.13
C ALA A 10 -18.82 -15.43 9.38
N SER A 11 -18.59 -14.17 9.77
CA SER A 11 -19.64 -13.16 9.93
C SER A 11 -20.11 -12.54 8.60
N CYS A 12 -19.35 -12.70 7.52
CA CYS A 12 -19.68 -12.21 6.19
C CYS A 12 -20.55 -13.25 5.47
N ALA A 13 -21.65 -12.83 4.84
CA ALA A 13 -22.50 -13.71 4.03
C ALA A 13 -21.85 -13.97 2.65
N LEU A 14 -20.73 -14.72 2.64
CA LEU A 14 -19.98 -15.05 1.43
C LEU A 14 -20.53 -16.31 0.76
N THR A 15 -20.43 -16.38 -0.56
CA THR A 15 -20.60 -17.64 -1.29
C THR A 15 -19.38 -18.55 -1.04
N PRO A 16 -19.51 -19.89 -1.23
CA PRO A 16 -18.37 -20.81 -1.05
C PRO A 16 -17.15 -20.44 -1.89
N ASP A 17 -17.32 -19.92 -3.10
CA ASP A 17 -16.23 -19.49 -3.98
C ASP A 17 -15.54 -18.21 -3.44
N GLN A 18 -16.31 -17.26 -2.90
CA GLN A 18 -15.77 -16.05 -2.28
C GLN A 18 -14.99 -16.38 -1.01
N GLU A 19 -15.53 -17.30 -0.19
CA GLU A 19 -14.86 -17.77 1.02
C GLU A 19 -13.54 -18.46 0.69
N ALA A 20 -13.51 -19.35 -0.31
CA ALA A 20 -12.29 -20.03 -0.75
C ALA A 20 -11.23 -19.04 -1.28
N ARG A 21 -11.64 -18.05 -2.07
CA ARG A 21 -10.75 -17.00 -2.59
C ARG A 21 -10.16 -16.16 -1.45
N LEU A 22 -11.00 -15.71 -0.51
CA LEU A 22 -10.57 -14.93 0.64
C LEU A 22 -9.60 -15.73 1.51
N GLN A 23 -9.91 -16.98 1.79
CA GLN A 23 -9.04 -17.85 2.58
C GLN A 23 -7.67 -18.09 1.91
N CYS A 24 -7.65 -18.25 0.60
CA CYS A 24 -6.42 -18.37 -0.17
C CYS A 24 -5.59 -17.07 -0.11
N ALA A 25 -6.23 -15.91 -0.29
CA ALA A 25 -5.59 -14.60 -0.21
C ALA A 25 -4.98 -14.33 1.19
N LEU A 26 -5.75 -14.60 2.24
CA LEU A 26 -5.28 -14.45 3.62
C LEU A 26 -4.14 -15.40 3.96
N THR A 27 -4.22 -16.66 3.54
CA THR A 27 -3.16 -17.64 3.76
C THR A 27 -1.86 -17.20 3.08
N ARG A 28 -1.95 -16.72 1.84
CA ARG A 28 -0.79 -16.21 1.08
C ARG A 28 -0.21 -14.96 1.75
N TRP A 29 -1.07 -14.03 2.16
CA TRP A 29 -0.63 -12.80 2.82
C TRP A 29 0.08 -13.10 4.14
N PHE A 30 -0.56 -13.78 5.07
CA PHE A 30 0.03 -14.06 6.39
C PHE A 30 1.22 -15.01 6.35
N GLY A 31 1.36 -15.83 5.30
CA GLY A 31 2.53 -16.66 5.04
C GLY A 31 3.66 -15.93 4.30
N SER A 32 3.46 -14.69 3.88
CA SER A 32 4.40 -13.98 3.02
C SER A 32 5.57 -13.37 3.80
N ALA A 33 6.71 -13.24 3.10
CA ALA A 33 7.87 -12.52 3.59
C ALA A 33 7.56 -11.02 3.83
N GLU A 34 6.68 -10.45 3.01
CA GLU A 34 6.24 -9.04 3.12
C GLU A 34 5.50 -8.79 4.42
N ALA A 35 4.48 -9.62 4.73
CA ALA A 35 3.75 -9.52 5.99
C ALA A 35 4.66 -9.72 7.20
N ALA A 36 5.59 -10.69 7.12
CA ALA A 36 6.56 -10.94 8.18
C ALA A 36 7.55 -9.77 8.36
N ALA A 37 7.91 -9.07 7.29
CA ALA A 37 8.76 -7.88 7.36
C ALA A 37 8.02 -6.73 8.02
N PHE A 38 6.80 -6.45 7.55
CA PHE A 38 5.95 -5.39 8.07
C PHE A 38 5.65 -5.56 9.57
N ALA A 39 5.32 -6.78 10.01
CA ALA A 39 4.99 -7.08 11.39
C ALA A 39 6.16 -6.97 12.40
N ARG A 40 7.40 -6.71 11.93
CA ARG A 40 8.57 -6.55 12.82
C ARG A 40 8.79 -5.13 13.30
N HIS A 41 8.12 -4.14 12.71
CA HIS A 41 8.25 -2.75 13.11
C HIS A 41 7.62 -2.49 14.49
N ALA A 42 8.14 -1.50 15.21
CA ALA A 42 7.71 -1.18 16.56
C ALA A 42 6.31 -0.56 16.60
N HIS A 43 5.95 0.20 15.57
CA HIS A 43 4.64 0.83 15.43
C HIS A 43 3.94 0.27 14.20
N LEU A 44 2.68 -0.09 14.37
CA LEU A 44 1.81 -0.67 13.34
C LEU A 44 0.43 -0.03 13.48
N ASP A 45 0.04 0.72 12.46
CA ASP A 45 -1.25 1.36 12.38
C ASP A 45 -2.00 0.90 11.12
N ALA A 46 -3.30 0.72 11.22
CA ALA A 46 -4.17 0.35 10.11
C ALA A 46 -5.17 1.47 9.83
N GLU A 47 -5.58 1.59 8.55
CA GLU A 47 -6.59 2.55 8.10
C GLU A 47 -6.23 3.97 8.56
N VAL A 48 -5.01 4.42 8.22
CA VAL A 48 -4.46 5.71 8.63
C VAL A 48 -4.92 6.82 7.69
N PRO A 49 -5.84 7.70 8.12
CA PRO A 49 -6.27 8.81 7.31
C PRO A 49 -5.16 9.86 7.21
N PHE A 50 -5.03 10.49 6.05
CA PHE A 50 -4.15 11.63 5.87
C PHE A 50 -4.83 12.76 5.13
N MET A 51 -4.40 13.98 5.39
CA MET A 51 -4.72 15.17 4.61
C MET A 51 -3.50 16.09 4.57
N THR A 52 -3.05 16.44 3.37
CA THR A 52 -1.92 17.36 3.19
C THR A 52 -2.21 18.35 2.07
N ALA A 53 -1.53 19.50 2.11
CA ALA A 53 -1.70 20.57 1.15
C ALA A 53 -0.49 20.67 0.21
N LEU A 54 -0.77 20.89 -1.08
CA LEU A 54 0.22 21.26 -2.09
C LEU A 54 -0.08 22.68 -2.58
N GLU A 55 0.93 23.54 -2.55
CA GLU A 55 0.84 24.86 -3.16
C GLU A 55 1.16 24.79 -4.65
N SER A 56 0.36 25.47 -5.46
CA SER A 56 0.57 25.67 -6.89
C SER A 56 0.36 27.13 -7.28
N ASP A 57 0.74 27.50 -8.51
CA ASP A 57 0.53 28.84 -9.03
C ASP A 57 -0.97 29.22 -9.12
N ASP A 58 -1.84 28.23 -9.25
CA ASP A 58 -3.29 28.38 -9.36
C ASP A 58 -4.01 28.29 -8.00
N GLY A 59 -3.28 28.03 -6.90
CA GLY A 59 -3.83 27.91 -5.55
C GLY A 59 -3.40 26.64 -4.82
N THR A 60 -4.04 26.36 -3.69
CA THR A 60 -3.75 25.19 -2.85
C THR A 60 -4.59 24.00 -3.27
N VAL A 61 -3.92 22.87 -3.53
CA VAL A 61 -4.54 21.55 -3.75
C VAL A 61 -4.46 20.75 -2.45
N TYR A 62 -5.56 20.14 -2.04
CA TYR A 62 -5.59 19.26 -0.88
C TYR A 62 -5.61 17.80 -1.34
N LEU A 63 -4.68 17.02 -0.80
CA LEU A 63 -4.66 15.57 -0.92
C LEU A 63 -5.25 14.97 0.33
N GLU A 64 -6.24 14.11 0.17
CA GLU A 64 -6.82 13.33 1.26
C GLU A 64 -6.90 11.86 0.85
N GLY A 65 -6.83 10.98 1.81
CA GLY A 65 -6.90 9.54 1.59
C GLY A 65 -6.70 8.75 2.87
N GLU A 66 -6.58 7.45 2.70
CA GLU A 66 -6.36 6.50 3.77
C GLU A 66 -5.28 5.50 3.34
N ILE A 67 -4.35 5.18 4.24
CA ILE A 67 -3.30 4.18 4.06
C ILE A 67 -3.75 2.92 4.77
N ASP A 68 -3.86 1.78 4.07
CA ASP A 68 -4.37 0.52 4.63
C ASP A 68 -3.52 0.01 5.80
N GLY A 69 -2.20 0.14 5.69
CA GLY A 69 -1.27 -0.20 6.77
C GLY A 69 -0.03 0.68 6.76
N LEU A 70 0.33 1.21 7.91
CA LEU A 70 1.52 2.03 8.13
C LEU A 70 2.36 1.42 9.25
N ALA A 71 3.67 1.27 9.02
CA ALA A 71 4.63 0.77 9.99
C ALA A 71 5.85 1.67 10.05
N PHE A 72 6.45 1.82 11.23
CA PHE A 72 7.69 2.55 11.44
C PHE A 72 8.33 2.16 12.76
N ASP A 73 9.62 2.40 12.88
CA ASP A 73 10.37 2.24 14.14
C ASP A 73 10.67 3.62 14.75
N ASP A 74 10.98 4.59 13.88
CA ASP A 74 11.22 6.00 14.19
C ASP A 74 10.83 6.86 12.97
N ASP A 75 11.08 8.16 13.02
CA ASP A 75 10.72 9.10 11.95
C ASP A 75 11.67 9.04 10.72
N THR A 76 12.57 8.06 10.65
CA THR A 76 13.52 7.97 9.52
C THR A 76 12.92 7.33 8.28
N CYS A 77 12.13 6.27 8.44
CA CYS A 77 11.50 5.58 7.31
C CYS A 77 10.10 5.09 7.69
N ALA A 78 9.12 5.49 6.89
CA ALA A 78 7.78 4.92 6.92
C ALA A 78 7.69 3.75 5.93
N PHE A 79 7.09 2.65 6.36
CA PHE A 79 6.77 1.48 5.55
C PHE A 79 5.25 1.41 5.43
N LEU A 80 4.72 1.50 4.22
CA LEU A 80 3.28 1.39 4.02
C LEU A 80 2.92 0.19 3.15
N ILE A 81 1.74 -0.34 3.42
CA ILE A 81 1.11 -1.37 2.61
C ILE A 81 -0.24 -0.84 2.13
N ASP A 82 -0.51 -1.10 0.86
CA ASP A 82 -1.82 -0.89 0.24
C ASP A 82 -2.25 -2.22 -0.39
N TYR A 83 -3.41 -2.73 0.04
CA TYR A 83 -3.94 -3.99 -0.43
C TYR A 83 -4.75 -3.82 -1.71
N LYS A 84 -4.38 -4.56 -2.74
CA LYS A 84 -5.06 -4.56 -4.03
C LYS A 84 -5.81 -5.86 -4.24
N THR A 85 -7.12 -5.73 -4.46
CA THR A 85 -8.00 -6.85 -4.85
C THR A 85 -8.31 -6.78 -6.35
N GLY A 86 -8.64 -7.92 -6.95
CA GLY A 86 -8.96 -8.02 -8.38
C GLY A 86 -7.73 -7.97 -9.29
N GLY A 87 -7.95 -7.50 -10.53
CA GLY A 87 -6.96 -7.55 -11.60
C GLY A 87 -6.82 -8.93 -12.22
N THR A 88 -5.94 -9.07 -13.21
CA THR A 88 -5.69 -10.34 -13.92
C THR A 88 -4.27 -10.84 -13.67
N ALA A 89 -4.05 -12.13 -13.78
CA ALA A 89 -2.75 -12.76 -13.51
C ALA A 89 -1.68 -12.44 -14.57
N ASP A 90 -2.07 -11.85 -15.70
CA ASP A 90 -1.21 -11.49 -16.82
C ASP A 90 -0.69 -10.05 -16.78
N GLU A 91 -1.11 -9.25 -15.79
CA GLU A 91 -0.54 -7.91 -15.59
C GLU A 91 0.94 -8.02 -15.17
N THR A 92 1.81 -7.40 -15.95
CA THR A 92 3.25 -7.38 -15.69
C THR A 92 3.61 -6.43 -14.55
N ASP A 93 4.76 -6.63 -13.91
CA ASP A 93 5.26 -5.74 -12.86
C ASP A 93 5.42 -4.29 -13.35
N ASP A 94 5.84 -4.08 -14.60
CA ASP A 94 5.96 -2.75 -15.21
C ASP A 94 4.61 -2.05 -15.41
N GLU A 95 3.56 -2.80 -15.75
CA GLU A 95 2.20 -2.26 -15.86
C GLU A 95 1.65 -1.88 -14.50
N LEU A 96 1.81 -2.76 -13.53
CA LEU A 96 1.41 -2.52 -12.15
C LEU A 96 2.16 -1.34 -11.53
N HIS A 97 3.47 -1.24 -11.78
CA HIS A 97 4.28 -0.14 -11.30
C HIS A 97 3.79 1.20 -11.87
N ARG A 98 3.45 1.27 -13.16
CA ARG A 98 2.87 2.49 -13.74
C ARG A 98 1.47 2.79 -13.21
N LYS A 99 0.66 1.75 -13.01
CA LYS A 99 -0.73 1.85 -12.54
C LYS A 99 -0.84 2.46 -11.13
N HIS A 100 0.06 2.10 -10.24
CA HIS A 100 0.01 2.51 -8.84
C HIS A 100 0.96 3.67 -8.49
N LEU A 101 1.78 4.14 -9.45
CA LEU A 101 2.78 5.17 -9.21
C LEU A 101 2.20 6.45 -8.61
N GLN A 102 1.10 6.96 -9.17
CA GLN A 102 0.49 8.19 -8.70
C GLN A 102 0.02 8.09 -7.25
N GLN A 103 -0.60 6.98 -6.88
CA GLN A 103 -1.05 6.74 -5.51
C GLN A 103 0.16 6.65 -4.55
N ALA A 104 1.22 5.93 -4.96
CA ALA A 104 2.46 5.84 -4.20
C ALA A 104 3.11 7.22 -3.98
N GLN A 105 3.08 8.09 -5.00
CA GLN A 105 3.58 9.47 -4.90
C GLN A 105 2.77 10.31 -3.91
N CYS A 106 1.44 10.20 -3.91
CA CYS A 106 0.58 10.90 -2.97
C CYS A 106 0.86 10.48 -1.52
N TYR A 107 0.93 9.18 -1.26
CA TYR A 107 1.26 8.65 0.06
C TYR A 107 2.64 9.10 0.53
N ALA A 108 3.65 8.97 -0.32
CA ALA A 108 5.01 9.38 0.00
C ALA A 108 5.09 10.88 0.32
N TYR A 109 4.46 11.72 -0.51
CA TYR A 109 4.41 13.16 -0.25
C TYR A 109 3.76 13.47 1.09
N ALA A 110 2.60 12.87 1.40
CA ALA A 110 1.91 13.10 2.65
C ALA A 110 2.76 12.72 3.87
N LEU A 111 3.32 11.50 3.88
CA LEU A 111 4.15 11.03 5.00
C LEU A 111 5.43 11.83 5.19
N MET A 112 6.06 12.28 4.09
CA MET A 112 7.24 13.16 4.19
C MET A 112 6.88 14.55 4.72
N ARG A 113 5.67 15.04 4.48
CA ARG A 113 5.17 16.29 5.09
C ARG A 113 4.89 16.13 6.59
N GLU A 114 4.58 14.92 7.05
CA GLU A 114 4.45 14.57 8.48
C GLU A 114 5.81 14.40 9.18
N GLY A 115 6.92 14.33 8.44
CA GLY A 115 8.27 14.34 9.02
C GLY A 115 9.15 13.14 8.68
N PHE A 116 8.65 12.11 8.03
CA PHE A 116 9.46 10.98 7.61
C PHE A 116 10.52 11.37 6.58
N SER A 117 11.73 10.83 6.73
CA SER A 117 12.85 11.11 5.81
C SER A 117 12.83 10.24 4.55
N ALA A 118 12.20 9.07 4.63
CA ALA A 118 12.00 8.14 3.53
C ALA A 118 10.65 7.43 3.66
N VAL A 119 10.15 6.94 2.53
CA VAL A 119 8.93 6.14 2.46
C VAL A 119 9.18 4.94 1.55
N GLU A 120 8.88 3.74 2.04
CA GLU A 120 8.80 2.52 1.27
C GLU A 120 7.34 2.09 1.16
N ALA A 121 6.82 1.99 -0.06
CA ALA A 121 5.42 1.68 -0.32
C ALA A 121 5.30 0.34 -1.05
N SER A 122 4.55 -0.60 -0.48
CA SER A 122 4.26 -1.92 -1.02
C SER A 122 2.79 -2.03 -1.42
N PHE A 123 2.54 -2.17 -2.72
CA PHE A 123 1.20 -2.46 -3.25
C PHE A 123 1.07 -3.97 -3.41
N VAL A 124 0.26 -4.59 -2.56
CA VAL A 124 0.19 -6.04 -2.41
C VAL A 124 -1.09 -6.58 -3.05
N ARG A 125 -0.94 -7.36 -4.10
CA ARG A 125 -2.05 -8.04 -4.77
C ARG A 125 -2.36 -9.36 -4.06
N VAL A 126 -3.15 -9.31 -3.01
CA VAL A 126 -3.41 -10.46 -2.12
C VAL A 126 -4.05 -11.67 -2.82
N GLU A 127 -4.81 -11.44 -3.89
CA GLU A 127 -5.45 -12.51 -4.67
C GLU A 127 -4.55 -13.09 -5.77
N GLN A 128 -3.46 -12.39 -6.15
CA GLN A 128 -2.56 -12.80 -7.21
C GLN A 128 -1.23 -13.31 -6.64
N ALA A 129 -0.82 -14.47 -7.12
CA ALA A 129 0.49 -15.02 -6.75
C ALA A 129 1.60 -14.34 -7.55
N ASP A 130 2.76 -14.20 -6.91
CA ASP A 130 3.99 -13.83 -7.61
C ASP A 130 4.32 -14.92 -8.66
N PRO A 131 4.57 -14.56 -9.94
CA PRO A 131 4.86 -15.56 -10.97
C PRO A 131 6.12 -16.40 -10.70
N ALA A 132 7.09 -15.86 -9.96
CA ALA A 132 8.33 -16.55 -9.59
C ALA A 132 8.22 -17.31 -8.27
N GLN A 133 7.29 -16.92 -7.39
CA GLN A 133 7.09 -17.49 -6.04
C GLN A 133 5.60 -17.61 -5.74
N THR A 134 4.97 -18.69 -6.19
CA THR A 134 3.50 -18.85 -6.18
C THR A 134 2.85 -18.93 -4.80
N ASP A 135 3.64 -19.09 -3.74
CA ASP A 135 3.23 -19.00 -2.34
C ASP A 135 3.28 -17.56 -1.78
N GLN A 136 3.86 -16.63 -2.52
CA GLN A 136 3.93 -15.22 -2.17
C GLN A 136 2.91 -14.41 -2.97
N PRO A 137 2.39 -13.28 -2.44
CA PRO A 137 1.58 -12.35 -3.22
C PRO A 137 2.48 -11.59 -4.21
N GLN A 138 1.92 -11.18 -5.34
CA GLN A 138 2.60 -10.25 -6.23
C GLN A 138 2.65 -8.86 -5.57
N VAL A 139 3.83 -8.25 -5.49
CA VAL A 139 4.06 -6.98 -4.80
C VAL A 139 4.83 -6.02 -5.69
N VAL A 140 4.30 -4.81 -5.84
CA VAL A 140 5.01 -3.70 -6.49
C VAL A 140 5.49 -2.73 -5.42
N ARG A 141 6.77 -2.36 -5.48
CA ARG A 141 7.41 -1.54 -4.45
C ARG A 141 7.91 -0.22 -5.02
N TYR A 142 7.80 0.81 -4.20
CA TYR A 142 8.34 2.14 -4.45
C TYR A 142 9.16 2.58 -3.26
N ARG A 143 10.16 3.38 -3.52
CA ARG A 143 10.95 4.04 -2.48
C ARG A 143 11.15 5.50 -2.86
N PHE A 144 10.89 6.37 -1.92
CA PHE A 144 11.07 7.81 -2.04
C PHE A 144 11.84 8.34 -0.83
N THR A 145 12.51 9.46 -1.02
CA THR A 145 13.28 10.16 0.00
C THR A 145 12.92 11.65 0.01
N GLN A 146 13.39 12.40 1.01
CA GLN A 146 13.14 13.85 1.07
C GLN A 146 13.64 14.59 -0.17
N ASP A 147 14.65 14.07 -0.87
CA ASP A 147 15.16 14.68 -2.10
C ASP A 147 14.14 14.59 -3.26
N ASP A 148 13.20 13.66 -3.18
CA ASP A 148 12.16 13.47 -4.20
C ASP A 148 10.96 14.41 -4.02
N VAL A 149 10.81 15.05 -2.85
CA VAL A 149 9.62 15.87 -2.52
C VAL A 149 9.26 16.91 -3.58
N PRO A 150 10.22 17.68 -4.16
CA PRO A 150 9.88 18.63 -5.22
C PRO A 150 9.34 17.96 -6.49
N ALA A 151 9.91 16.80 -6.86
CA ALA A 151 9.48 16.04 -8.03
C ALA A 151 8.10 15.39 -7.79
N LEU A 152 7.84 14.89 -6.58
CA LEU A 152 6.53 14.36 -6.17
C LEU A 152 5.46 15.43 -6.28
N ALA A 153 5.70 16.62 -5.72
CA ALA A 153 4.77 17.74 -5.80
C ALA A 153 4.42 18.09 -7.26
N CYS A 154 5.44 18.21 -8.12
CA CYS A 154 5.25 18.49 -9.55
C CYS A 154 4.44 17.38 -10.25
N ALA A 155 4.75 16.11 -9.99
CA ALA A 155 4.06 14.97 -10.62
C ALA A 155 2.59 14.89 -10.18
N ILE A 156 2.31 15.13 -8.91
CA ILE A 156 0.96 15.15 -8.37
C ILE A 156 0.16 16.29 -9.02
N LEU A 157 0.67 17.52 -9.03
CA LEU A 157 -0.01 18.67 -9.65
C LEU A 157 -0.26 18.48 -11.15
N ALA A 158 0.70 17.90 -11.88
CA ALA A 158 0.57 17.62 -13.31
C ALA A 158 -0.55 16.61 -13.64
N ALA A 159 -0.89 15.74 -12.72
CA ALA A 159 -1.96 14.76 -12.90
C ALA A 159 -3.37 15.35 -12.63
N TRP A 160 -3.46 16.57 -12.09
CA TRP A 160 -4.72 17.26 -11.73
C TRP A 160 -5.02 18.45 -12.65
N SER A 161 -4.11 18.79 -13.56
CA SER A 161 -4.26 19.84 -14.58
C SER A 161 -4.76 19.27 -15.91
#